data_298c0a02a7464b6c06197e7117bb86a3
#
_entry.id   298c0a02a7464b6c06197e7117bb86a3
#
_cell.length_a   1.000
_cell.length_b   1.000
_cell.length_c   1.000
_cell.angle_alpha   90.00
_cell.angle_beta   90.00
_cell.angle_gamma   90.00
#
_symmetry.space_group_name_H-M   'P 1'
#
loop_
_entity.id
_entity.type
_entity.pdbx_description
1 polymer ?
#
loop_
_entity_poly.entity_id
_entity_poly.type
_entity_poly.pdbx_seq_one_letter_code
_entity_poly.pdbx_strand_id
1 'polypeptide(L)' 'NLLLLEKIEELTLFTIQQQKEIDLLKEKIQ' A
#
# COMPACT_ATOMS: atom_id res chain seq x y z
N ASN A 1 5.33 18.64 10.85
CA ASN A 1 3.95 19.01 10.60
C ASN A 1 3.05 17.78 10.67
N LEU A 2 2.06 17.81 11.56
CA LEU A 2 1.18 16.67 11.81
C LEU A 2 0.37 16.29 10.57
N LEU A 3 -0.02 17.28 9.80
CA LEU A 3 -0.81 17.03 8.60
C LEU A 3 -0.01 16.27 7.55
N LEU A 4 1.25 16.62 7.38
CA LEU A 4 2.13 15.89 6.47
C LEU A 4 2.37 14.48 6.96
N LEU A 5 2.56 14.33 8.26
CA LEU A 5 2.78 13.01 8.83
C LEU A 5 1.56 12.11 8.61
N GLU A 6 0.37 12.65 8.83
CA GLU A 6 -0.87 11.90 8.57
C GLU A 6 -0.96 11.45 7.12
N LYS A 7 -0.60 12.34 6.18
CA LYS A 7 -0.65 12.00 4.77
C LYS A 7 0.38 10.93 4.41
N ILE A 8 1.55 11.00 5.01
CA ILE A 8 2.58 10.00 4.78
C ILE A 8 2.11 8.63 5.28
N GLU A 9 1.49 8.60 6.45
CA GLU A 9 0.95 7.34 6.98
C GLU A 9 -0.13 6.76 6.08
N GLU A 10 -1.03 7.61 5.61
CA GLU A 10 -2.10 7.17 4.71
C GLU A 10 -1.54 6.58 3.42
N LEU A 11 -0.58 7.28 2.82
CA LEU A 11 0.04 6.81 1.57
C LEU A 11 0.83 5.52 1.80
N THR A 12 1.49 5.41 2.94
CA THR A 12 2.24 4.20 3.27
C THR A 12 1.29 3.00 3.37
N LEU A 13 0.17 3.15 4.07
CA LEU A 13 -0.82 2.07 4.18
C LEU A 13 -1.39 1.72 2.81
N PHE A 14 -1.65 2.71 2.00
CA PHE A 14 -2.16 2.47 0.66
C PHE A 14 -1.17 1.66 -0.17
N THR A 15 0.11 2.01 -0.15
CA THR A 15 1.11 1.28 -0.93
C THR A 15 1.27 -0.15 -0.43
N ILE A 16 1.16 -0.37 0.87
CA ILE A 16 1.23 -1.73 1.43
C ILE A 16 0.05 -2.56 0.93
N GLN A 17 -1.15 -2.01 0.93
CA GLN A 17 -2.34 -2.70 0.42
C GLN A 17 -2.20 -3.01 -1.05
N GLN A 18 -1.70 -2.07 -1.84
CA GLN A 18 -1.51 -2.29 -3.27
C GLN A 18 -0.50 -3.40 -3.54
N GLN A 19 0.57 -3.44 -2.77
CA GLN A 19 1.57 -4.48 -2.95
C GLN A 19 0.99 -5.85 -2.61
N LYS A 20 0.18 -5.92 -1.60
CA LYS A 20 -0.49 -7.17 -1.22
C LYS A 20 -1.40 -7.66 -2.35
N GLU A 21 -2.17 -6.75 -2.95
CA GLU A 21 -3.06 -7.10 -4.05
C GLU A 21 -2.28 -7.58 -5.27
N ILE A 22 -1.17 -6.93 -5.57
CA ILE A 22 -0.30 -7.32 -6.67
C ILE A 22 0.25 -8.72 -6.43
N ASP A 23 0.70 -9.00 -5.21
CA ASP A 23 1.25 -10.32 -4.88
C ASP A 23 0.19 -11.41 -5.00
N LEU A 24 -1.03 -11.13 -4.60
CA LEU A 24 -2.13 -12.09 -4.74
C LEU A 24 -2.44 -12.37 -6.21
N LEU A 25 -2.40 -11.34 -7.04
CA LEU A 25 -2.63 -11.52 -8.48
C LEU A 25 -1.50 -12.34 -9.12
N LYS A 26 -0.26 -12.08 -8.75
CA LYS A 26 0.87 -12.84 -9.26
C LYS A 26 0.74 -14.32 -8.90
N GLU A 27 0.27 -14.59 -7.70
CA GLU A 27 0.07 -15.96 -7.24
C GLU A 27 -0.92 -16.71 -8.13
N LYS A 28 -1.95 -16.01 -8.61
CA LYS A 28 -2.98 -16.63 -9.42
C LYS A 28 -2.54 -16.96 -10.85
N ILE A 29 -1.56 -16.20 -11.36
CA ILE A 29 -1.13 -16.38 -12.76
C ILE A 29 0.18 -17.13 -12.89
N GLN A 30 0.81 -17.50 -11.77
CA GLN A 30 2.04 -18.30 -11.78
C GLN A 30 1.75 -19.77 -11.61
#